data_791822e8f952da88b6a9dea5477b1f73
#
_entry.id   791822e8f952da88b6a9dea5477b1f73
#
_cell.length_a   1.000
_cell.length_b   1.000
_cell.length_c   1.000
_cell.angle_alpha   90.00
_cell.angle_beta   90.00
_cell.angle_gamma   90.00
#
_symmetry.space_group_name_H-M   'P 1'
#
loop_
_entity.id
_entity.type
_entity.pdbx_description
1 polymer ?
#
loop_
_entity_poly.entity_id
_entity_poly.type
_entity_poly.pdbx_seq_one_letter_code
_entity_poly.pdbx_strand_id
1 'polypeptide(L)'
;KWAVGSNMKSENELIEFFGVSRITIRNVLSMLENEGRILRSRGKATLILDRLLQNKNHNEIKDFSVTLNADYKLLEVNVIKNNFSKKFTNSSSLYYIKRIRRLKNNELYLISRAYIPIDIIGKIANKNIFKDKNLLDVLISKFQIKMKKSEQEISAINLSENDSSFFKTPKGYPAVLNTWYFYDFSNRLVLIDQEITIKPLKVKNNYH
;
A
#
# COMPACT_ATOMS: atom_id res chain seq x y z
N LYS A 1 -21.18 15.20 9.98
CA LYS A 1 -19.81 14.62 9.98
C LYS A 1 -19.90 13.26 9.29
N TRP A 2 -19.15 13.05 8.21
CA TRP A 2 -19.16 11.77 7.50
C TRP A 2 -18.17 10.80 8.15
N ALA A 3 -18.56 9.53 8.25
CA ALA A 3 -17.73 8.52 8.87
C ALA A 3 -16.60 8.08 7.90
N VAL A 4 -15.42 7.90 8.44
CA VAL A 4 -14.29 7.32 7.71
C VAL A 4 -14.67 5.90 7.26
N GLY A 5 -14.30 5.54 6.03
CA GLY A 5 -14.66 4.27 5.42
C GLY A 5 -16.07 4.19 4.85
N SER A 6 -16.88 5.26 5.01
CA SER A 6 -18.19 5.35 4.36
C SER A 6 -18.07 5.91 2.93
N ASN A 7 -19.11 5.69 2.14
CA ASN A 7 -19.24 6.33 0.84
C ASN A 7 -19.71 7.78 1.03
N MET A 8 -19.08 8.68 0.29
CA MET A 8 -19.50 10.07 0.19
C MET A 8 -20.74 10.18 -0.72
N LYS A 9 -21.55 11.19 -0.51
CA LYS A 9 -22.63 11.57 -1.43
C LYS A 9 -22.08 11.82 -2.85
N SER A 10 -22.87 11.54 -3.88
CA SER A 10 -22.53 11.85 -5.26
C SER A 10 -22.34 13.36 -5.51
N GLU A 11 -21.69 13.75 -6.61
CA GLU A 11 -21.52 15.17 -6.98
C GLU A 11 -22.86 15.92 -7.00
N ASN A 12 -23.91 15.28 -7.54
CA ASN A 12 -25.23 15.92 -7.64
C ASN A 12 -25.89 16.12 -6.25
N GLU A 13 -25.82 15.10 -5.38
CA GLU A 13 -26.32 15.20 -4.00
C GLU A 13 -25.54 16.23 -3.18
N LEU A 14 -24.23 16.42 -3.47
CA LEU A 14 -23.43 17.44 -2.81
C LEU A 14 -23.79 18.85 -3.29
N ILE A 15 -24.06 19.03 -4.60
CA ILE A 15 -24.54 20.29 -5.17
C ILE A 15 -25.84 20.69 -4.50
N GLU A 16 -26.78 19.77 -4.41
CA GLU A 16 -28.08 20.01 -3.79
C GLU A 16 -27.96 20.30 -2.29
N PHE A 17 -27.13 19.52 -1.58
CA PHE A 17 -26.95 19.65 -0.13
C PHE A 17 -26.26 20.97 0.27
N PHE A 18 -25.27 21.45 -0.53
CA PHE A 18 -24.52 22.66 -0.20
C PHE A 18 -25.00 23.91 -0.97
N GLY A 19 -25.86 23.77 -1.98
CA GLY A 19 -26.36 24.88 -2.77
C GLY A 19 -25.29 25.61 -3.59
N VAL A 20 -24.22 24.92 -4.01
CA VAL A 20 -23.09 25.51 -4.73
C VAL A 20 -22.96 24.94 -6.15
N SER A 21 -22.18 25.62 -7.00
CA SER A 21 -22.01 25.19 -8.38
C SER A 21 -21.28 23.85 -8.51
N ARG A 22 -21.51 23.14 -9.62
CA ARG A 22 -20.81 21.89 -9.95
C ARG A 22 -19.29 22.08 -10.00
N ILE A 23 -18.83 23.22 -10.51
CA ILE A 23 -17.40 23.55 -10.59
C ILE A 23 -16.82 23.65 -9.16
N THR A 24 -17.54 24.29 -8.24
CA THR A 24 -17.12 24.41 -6.84
C THR A 24 -16.99 23.04 -6.19
N ILE A 25 -18.00 22.16 -6.36
CA ILE A 25 -17.94 20.79 -5.81
C ILE A 25 -16.77 20.01 -6.39
N ARG A 26 -16.55 20.06 -7.71
CA ARG A 26 -15.43 19.36 -8.35
C ARG A 26 -14.08 19.86 -7.86
N ASN A 27 -13.92 21.16 -7.69
CA ASN A 27 -12.68 21.74 -7.14
C ASN A 27 -12.43 21.26 -5.72
N VAL A 28 -13.45 21.29 -4.85
CA VAL A 28 -13.34 20.78 -3.47
C VAL A 28 -13.04 19.29 -3.43
N LEU A 29 -13.72 18.49 -4.26
CA LEU A 29 -13.43 17.05 -4.35
C LEU A 29 -12.01 16.78 -4.85
N SER A 30 -11.50 17.55 -5.81
CA SER A 30 -10.12 17.43 -6.28
C SER A 30 -9.11 17.82 -5.19
N MET A 31 -9.40 18.87 -4.41
CA MET A 31 -8.58 19.24 -3.25
C MET A 31 -8.56 18.11 -2.20
N LEU A 32 -9.74 17.56 -1.85
CA LEU A 32 -9.85 16.47 -0.88
C LEU A 32 -9.16 15.18 -1.38
N GLU A 33 -9.20 14.92 -2.69
CA GLU A 33 -8.50 13.81 -3.32
C GLU A 33 -6.98 14.02 -3.30
N ASN A 34 -6.51 15.23 -3.62
CA ASN A 34 -5.09 15.61 -3.51
C ASN A 34 -4.58 15.59 -2.07
N GLU A 35 -5.43 15.99 -1.11
CA GLU A 35 -5.15 15.86 0.32
C GLU A 35 -5.29 14.41 0.81
N GLY A 36 -5.78 13.53 -0.08
CA GLY A 36 -6.01 12.12 0.17
C GLY A 36 -7.07 11.83 1.23
N ARG A 37 -8.00 12.72 1.41
CA ARG A 37 -9.15 12.54 2.30
C ARG A 37 -10.27 11.72 1.68
N ILE A 38 -10.25 11.58 0.37
CA ILE A 38 -11.20 10.79 -0.39
C ILE A 38 -10.49 10.00 -1.50
N LEU A 39 -11.07 8.87 -1.88
CA LEU A 39 -10.67 8.09 -3.04
C LEU A 39 -11.79 8.10 -4.07
N ARG A 40 -11.51 8.60 -5.26
CA ARG A 40 -12.44 8.61 -6.40
C ARG A 40 -12.04 7.53 -7.40
N SER A 41 -13.03 6.76 -7.86
CA SER A 41 -12.85 5.75 -8.91
C SER A 41 -13.99 5.87 -9.90
N ARG A 42 -13.68 5.80 -11.19
CA ARG A 42 -14.69 5.91 -12.26
C ARG A 42 -15.76 4.82 -12.10
N GLY A 43 -17.03 5.23 -12.07
CA GLY A 43 -18.17 4.31 -11.91
C GLY A 43 -18.40 3.76 -10.51
N LYS A 44 -17.72 4.30 -9.48
CA LYS A 44 -17.89 3.89 -8.08
C LYS A 44 -18.15 5.10 -7.18
N ALA A 45 -18.80 4.83 -6.04
CA ALA A 45 -18.98 5.86 -5.01
C ALA A 45 -17.62 6.33 -4.48
N THR A 46 -17.51 7.64 -4.22
CA THR A 46 -16.33 8.24 -3.58
C THR A 46 -16.22 7.75 -2.14
N LEU A 47 -15.07 7.16 -1.79
CA LEU A 47 -14.79 6.64 -0.45
C LEU A 47 -14.14 7.73 0.42
N ILE A 48 -14.61 7.88 1.66
CA ILE A 48 -14.01 8.76 2.65
C ILE A 48 -12.86 8.03 3.33
N LEU A 49 -11.66 8.62 3.26
CA LEU A 49 -10.45 8.05 3.84
C LEU A 49 -10.14 8.68 5.20
N ASP A 50 -9.49 7.91 6.08
CA ASP A 50 -8.92 8.46 7.29
C ASP A 50 -7.63 9.23 6.94
N ARG A 51 -7.56 10.50 7.35
CA ARG A 51 -6.34 11.29 7.23
C ARG A 51 -5.13 10.63 7.92
N LEU A 52 -5.38 9.79 8.93
CA LEU A 52 -4.34 9.05 9.64
C LEU A 52 -3.70 7.95 8.78
N LEU A 53 -4.44 7.34 7.84
CA LEU A 53 -3.89 6.36 6.90
C LEU A 53 -3.08 6.98 5.78
N GLN A 54 -3.25 8.29 5.58
CA GLN A 54 -2.45 9.08 4.65
C GLN A 54 -1.43 9.96 5.38
N ASN A 55 -1.50 10.00 6.73
CA ASN A 55 -0.58 10.81 7.50
C ASN A 55 0.85 10.31 7.39
N LYS A 56 1.58 11.19 6.77
CA LYS A 56 3.02 11.42 6.85
C LYS A 56 3.93 10.26 6.46
N ASN A 57 3.64 9.01 6.84
CA ASN A 57 4.56 7.90 6.58
C ASN A 57 4.31 7.24 5.23
N HIS A 58 3.04 7.13 4.78
CA HIS A 58 2.73 6.62 3.43
C HIS A 58 2.95 7.66 2.34
N ASN A 59 2.70 8.94 2.62
CA ASN A 59 3.02 10.02 1.69
C ASN A 59 4.52 10.29 1.63
N GLU A 60 5.25 10.13 2.75
CA GLU A 60 6.71 10.18 2.71
C GLU A 60 7.29 8.96 1.98
N ILE A 61 6.68 7.78 2.06
CA ILE A 61 7.04 6.62 1.25
C ILE A 61 6.49 6.76 -0.19
N LYS A 62 5.30 7.32 -0.41
CA LYS A 62 4.81 7.70 -1.75
C LYS A 62 5.64 8.84 -2.33
N ASP A 63 5.97 9.87 -1.57
CA ASP A 63 6.86 10.94 -2.01
C ASP A 63 8.27 10.42 -2.25
N PHE A 64 8.75 9.50 -1.44
CA PHE A 64 10.01 8.82 -1.68
C PHE A 64 9.93 7.89 -2.90
N SER A 65 8.78 7.27 -3.14
CA SER A 65 8.55 6.41 -4.30
C SER A 65 8.29 7.19 -5.59
N VAL A 66 7.58 8.29 -5.50
CA VAL A 66 7.31 9.19 -6.63
C VAL A 66 8.54 10.02 -6.97
N THR A 67 9.27 10.53 -5.95
CA THR A 67 10.50 11.30 -6.15
C THR A 67 11.63 10.46 -6.74
N LEU A 68 11.66 9.15 -6.48
CA LEU A 68 12.72 8.27 -6.99
C LEU A 68 12.45 7.73 -8.40
N ASN A 69 11.27 8.00 -9.00
CA ASN A 69 10.97 7.48 -10.34
C ASN A 69 11.34 6.00 -10.49
N ALA A 70 10.87 5.17 -9.57
CA ALA A 70 11.22 3.78 -9.47
C ALA A 70 10.08 2.88 -9.96
N ASP A 71 10.39 1.89 -10.76
CA ASP A 71 9.44 0.95 -11.33
C ASP A 71 9.35 -0.34 -10.50
N TYR A 72 8.14 -0.86 -10.34
CA TYR A 72 7.92 -2.19 -9.76
C TYR A 72 8.03 -3.25 -10.84
N LYS A 73 8.81 -4.30 -10.57
CA LYS A 73 8.83 -5.53 -11.39
C LYS A 73 8.30 -6.68 -10.55
N LEU A 74 7.19 -7.27 -10.99
CA LEU A 74 6.66 -8.50 -10.41
C LEU A 74 7.60 -9.67 -10.72
N LEU A 75 8.01 -10.41 -9.69
CA LEU A 75 8.83 -11.59 -9.83
C LEU A 75 8.02 -12.87 -9.65
N GLU A 76 7.14 -12.89 -8.65
CA GLU A 76 6.47 -14.10 -8.21
C GLU A 76 5.10 -13.80 -7.59
N VAL A 77 4.10 -14.64 -7.88
CA VAL A 77 2.81 -14.69 -7.18
C VAL A 77 2.45 -16.14 -6.95
N ASN A 78 2.48 -16.58 -5.71
CA ASN A 78 2.16 -17.95 -5.31
C ASN A 78 1.14 -17.96 -4.18
N VAL A 79 0.50 -19.11 -4.01
CA VAL A 79 -0.26 -19.45 -2.82
C VAL A 79 0.64 -20.27 -1.90
N ILE A 80 0.78 -19.82 -0.67
CA ILE A 80 1.58 -20.49 0.36
C ILE A 80 0.72 -20.80 1.58
N LYS A 81 1.16 -21.79 2.39
CA LYS A 81 0.58 -22.03 3.71
C LYS A 81 0.82 -20.81 4.61
N ASN A 82 -0.15 -20.48 5.46
CA ASN A 82 -0.01 -19.38 6.38
C ASN A 82 1.01 -19.68 7.49
N ASN A 83 2.21 -19.13 7.36
CA ASN A 83 3.27 -19.20 8.37
C ASN A 83 3.20 -18.05 9.40
N PHE A 84 2.24 -17.13 9.25
CA PHE A 84 1.95 -16.02 10.17
C PHE A 84 0.67 -16.28 11.00
N SER A 85 0.42 -17.54 11.39
CA SER A 85 -0.84 -17.96 12.05
C SER A 85 -1.19 -17.15 13.31
N LYS A 86 -0.18 -16.66 14.04
CA LYS A 86 -0.38 -15.73 15.18
C LYS A 86 -0.83 -14.33 14.76
N LYS A 87 -0.59 -13.94 13.51
CA LYS A 87 -0.95 -12.60 12.95
C LYS A 87 -2.20 -12.69 12.06
N PHE A 88 -2.27 -13.68 11.16
CA PHE A 88 -3.44 -13.96 10.31
C PHE A 88 -4.20 -15.17 10.90
N THR A 89 -5.06 -14.92 11.87
CA THR A 89 -5.72 -15.98 12.66
C THR A 89 -6.78 -16.77 11.89
N ASN A 90 -7.38 -16.18 10.85
CA ASN A 90 -8.56 -16.72 10.17
C ASN A 90 -8.26 -17.26 8.75
N SER A 91 -7.02 -17.31 8.33
CA SER A 91 -6.67 -17.80 7.00
C SER A 91 -5.66 -18.93 7.06
N SER A 92 -5.93 -20.03 6.36
CA SER A 92 -5.00 -21.16 6.25
C SER A 92 -3.94 -20.98 5.17
N SER A 93 -4.19 -20.07 4.21
CA SER A 93 -3.34 -19.84 3.05
C SER A 93 -3.25 -18.35 2.71
N LEU A 94 -2.11 -17.97 2.16
CA LEU A 94 -1.80 -16.59 1.79
C LEU A 94 -1.37 -16.52 0.33
N TYR A 95 -1.69 -15.43 -0.34
CA TYR A 95 -0.93 -15.01 -1.50
C TYR A 95 0.41 -14.45 -1.04
N TYR A 96 1.47 -14.99 -1.59
CA TYR A 96 2.82 -14.47 -1.51
C TYR A 96 3.14 -13.76 -2.82
N ILE A 97 3.51 -12.48 -2.74
CA ILE A 97 3.82 -11.64 -3.90
C ILE A 97 5.21 -11.08 -3.71
N LYS A 98 6.16 -11.50 -4.56
CA LYS A 98 7.53 -10.99 -4.55
C LYS A 98 7.71 -10.01 -5.69
N ARG A 99 8.23 -8.82 -5.36
CA ARG A 99 8.51 -7.75 -6.32
C ARG A 99 9.88 -7.14 -6.03
N ILE A 100 10.45 -6.55 -7.04
CA ILE A 100 11.61 -5.67 -6.89
C ILE A 100 11.24 -4.28 -7.37
N ARG A 101 11.94 -3.31 -6.82
CA ARG A 101 11.83 -1.92 -7.21
C ARG A 101 13.19 -1.41 -7.65
N ARG A 102 13.24 -0.82 -8.86
CA ARG A 102 14.46 -0.27 -9.43
C ARG A 102 14.32 1.22 -9.64
N LEU A 103 15.42 1.94 -9.43
CA LEU A 103 15.54 3.34 -9.79
C LEU A 103 15.63 3.49 -11.32
N LYS A 104 15.47 4.71 -11.84
CA LYS A 104 15.63 5.00 -13.28
C LYS A 104 16.97 4.57 -13.88
N ASN A 105 18.02 4.60 -13.09
CA ASN A 105 19.36 4.11 -13.47
C ASN A 105 19.46 2.57 -13.44
N ASN A 106 18.33 1.86 -13.34
CA ASN A 106 18.22 0.40 -13.22
C ASN A 106 18.84 -0.20 -11.94
N GLU A 107 19.28 0.62 -11.00
CA GLU A 107 19.80 0.16 -9.71
C GLU A 107 18.66 -0.42 -8.84
N LEU A 108 18.91 -1.58 -8.22
CA LEU A 108 17.94 -2.16 -7.28
C LEU A 108 17.83 -1.29 -6.03
N TYR A 109 16.61 -0.85 -5.76
CA TYR A 109 16.31 -0.06 -4.58
C TYR A 109 15.83 -0.91 -3.41
N LEU A 110 14.85 -1.79 -3.64
CA LEU A 110 14.33 -2.71 -2.63
C LEU A 110 13.77 -4.00 -3.23
N ILE A 111 13.66 -5.00 -2.38
CA ILE A 111 12.89 -6.24 -2.60
C ILE A 111 11.66 -6.15 -1.70
N SER A 112 10.46 -6.34 -2.25
CA SER A 112 9.19 -6.38 -1.50
C SER A 112 8.62 -7.79 -1.50
N ARG A 113 8.12 -8.24 -0.34
CA ARG A 113 7.42 -9.51 -0.12
C ARG A 113 6.11 -9.22 0.58
N ALA A 114 5.02 -9.36 -0.12
CA ALA A 114 3.69 -9.12 0.42
C ALA A 114 2.95 -10.41 0.67
N TYR A 115 2.20 -10.44 1.76
CA TYR A 115 1.39 -11.58 2.21
C TYR A 115 -0.04 -11.13 2.42
N ILE A 116 -0.97 -11.72 1.67
CA ILE A 116 -2.38 -11.35 1.69
C ILE A 116 -3.21 -12.62 1.93
N PRO A 117 -4.07 -12.66 2.95
CA PRO A 117 -4.98 -13.76 3.17
C PRO A 117 -5.89 -14.02 1.96
N ILE A 118 -6.02 -15.29 1.55
CA ILE A 118 -6.84 -15.65 0.38
C ILE A 118 -8.32 -15.32 0.61
N ASP A 119 -8.82 -15.47 1.81
CA ASP A 119 -10.20 -15.18 2.18
C ASP A 119 -10.57 -13.69 2.04
N ILE A 120 -9.56 -12.79 1.99
CA ILE A 120 -9.79 -11.35 1.82
C ILE A 120 -10.00 -10.97 0.34
N ILE A 121 -9.21 -11.53 -0.56
CA ILE A 121 -9.22 -11.14 -1.97
C ILE A 121 -9.76 -12.22 -2.92
N GLY A 122 -10.10 -13.39 -2.38
CA GLY A 122 -10.60 -14.53 -3.15
C GLY A 122 -9.58 -15.11 -4.12
N LYS A 123 -10.03 -15.99 -5.02
CA LYS A 123 -9.17 -16.55 -6.07
C LYS A 123 -8.85 -15.52 -7.14
N ILE A 124 -7.58 -15.36 -7.44
CA ILE A 124 -7.09 -14.43 -8.47
C ILE A 124 -6.85 -15.21 -9.76
N ALA A 125 -7.63 -14.90 -10.79
CA ALA A 125 -7.47 -15.51 -12.13
C ALA A 125 -6.26 -14.93 -12.88
N ASN A 126 -6.04 -13.61 -12.77
CA ASN A 126 -4.97 -12.92 -13.48
C ASN A 126 -3.96 -12.31 -12.49
N LYS A 127 -2.81 -12.96 -12.33
CA LYS A 127 -1.72 -12.50 -11.45
C LYS A 127 -1.09 -11.17 -11.88
N ASN A 128 -1.26 -10.75 -13.14
CA ASN A 128 -0.72 -9.49 -13.67
C ASN A 128 -1.39 -8.25 -13.07
N ILE A 129 -2.47 -8.40 -12.30
CA ILE A 129 -3.08 -7.27 -11.57
C ILE A 129 -2.10 -6.60 -10.60
N PHE A 130 -1.07 -7.33 -10.14
CA PHE A 130 -0.02 -6.81 -9.24
C PHE A 130 1.21 -6.27 -9.97
N LYS A 131 1.21 -6.35 -11.32
CA LYS A 131 2.32 -5.86 -12.13
C LYS A 131 2.28 -4.34 -12.20
N ASP A 132 3.44 -3.71 -12.06
CA ASP A 132 3.69 -2.28 -12.30
C ASP A 132 2.76 -1.30 -11.53
N LYS A 133 2.19 -1.74 -10.39
CA LYS A 133 1.26 -0.94 -9.56
C LYS A 133 1.64 -0.97 -8.09
N ASN A 134 1.28 0.09 -7.38
CA ASN A 134 1.32 0.04 -5.93
C ASN A 134 0.33 -1.01 -5.42
N LEU A 135 0.77 -1.88 -4.50
CA LEU A 135 -0.04 -2.97 -4.01
C LEU A 135 -1.28 -2.49 -3.24
N LEU A 136 -1.13 -1.43 -2.44
CA LEU A 136 -2.26 -0.84 -1.71
C LEU A 136 -3.33 -0.30 -2.66
N ASP A 137 -2.90 0.37 -3.75
CA ASP A 137 -3.83 0.89 -4.76
C ASP A 137 -4.59 -0.26 -5.44
N VAL A 138 -3.94 -1.40 -5.66
CA VAL A 138 -4.61 -2.60 -6.19
C VAL A 138 -5.62 -3.16 -5.19
N LEU A 139 -5.25 -3.30 -3.91
CA LEU A 139 -6.14 -3.81 -2.87
C LEU A 139 -7.37 -2.91 -2.68
N ILE A 140 -7.17 -1.60 -2.64
CA ILE A 140 -8.25 -0.63 -2.48
C ILE A 140 -9.13 -0.57 -3.74
N SER A 141 -8.52 -0.42 -4.93
CA SER A 141 -9.28 -0.15 -6.16
C SER A 141 -9.92 -1.38 -6.78
N LYS A 142 -9.28 -2.55 -6.69
CA LYS A 142 -9.76 -3.79 -7.31
C LYS A 142 -10.55 -4.67 -6.35
N PHE A 143 -10.09 -4.77 -5.10
CA PHE A 143 -10.71 -5.62 -4.08
C PHE A 143 -11.56 -4.85 -3.07
N GLN A 144 -11.61 -3.52 -3.18
CA GLN A 144 -12.43 -2.63 -2.32
C GLN A 144 -12.12 -2.78 -0.83
N ILE A 145 -10.87 -3.14 -0.50
CA ILE A 145 -10.45 -3.27 0.87
C ILE A 145 -10.33 -1.88 1.49
N LYS A 146 -11.08 -1.66 2.56
CA LYS A 146 -11.05 -0.41 3.31
C LYS A 146 -10.01 -0.51 4.41
N MET A 147 -8.91 0.24 4.28
CA MET A 147 -7.86 0.28 5.28
C MET A 147 -8.20 1.25 6.41
N LYS A 148 -7.97 0.84 7.65
CA LYS A 148 -8.20 1.67 8.86
C LYS A 148 -6.90 2.23 9.41
N LYS A 149 -5.89 1.38 9.58
CA LYS A 149 -4.59 1.74 10.16
C LYS A 149 -3.46 0.93 9.57
N SER A 150 -2.25 1.41 9.72
CA SER A 150 -1.04 0.64 9.50
C SER A 150 -0.11 0.75 10.71
N GLU A 151 0.68 -0.30 10.91
CA GLU A 151 1.77 -0.35 11.88
C GLU A 151 3.07 -0.64 11.11
N GLN A 152 4.17 -0.07 11.55
CA GLN A 152 5.47 -0.23 10.93
C GLN A 152 6.48 -0.76 11.94
N GLU A 153 7.27 -1.73 11.52
CA GLU A 153 8.39 -2.28 12.27
C GLU A 153 9.64 -2.21 11.41
N ILE A 154 10.71 -1.62 11.93
CA ILE A 154 11.99 -1.48 11.23
C ILE A 154 13.04 -2.28 12.00
N SER A 155 13.71 -3.21 11.31
CA SER A 155 14.71 -4.09 11.89
C SER A 155 15.97 -4.10 11.04
N ALA A 156 17.11 -4.28 11.69
CA ALA A 156 18.37 -4.64 11.00
C ALA A 156 18.40 -6.16 10.77
N ILE A 157 18.78 -6.57 9.57
CA ILE A 157 18.92 -7.98 9.19
C ILE A 157 20.20 -8.22 8.43
N ASN A 158 20.62 -9.48 8.38
CA ASN A 158 21.64 -9.94 7.44
C ASN A 158 20.96 -10.58 6.22
N LEU A 159 21.39 -10.18 5.01
CA LEU A 159 20.81 -10.70 3.77
C LEU A 159 21.02 -12.22 3.64
N SER A 160 19.95 -12.91 3.24
CA SER A 160 20.05 -14.31 2.80
C SER A 160 20.89 -14.38 1.50
N GLU A 161 21.37 -15.55 1.16
CA GLU A 161 22.08 -15.79 -0.10
C GLU A 161 21.23 -15.40 -1.33
N ASN A 162 19.94 -15.70 -1.30
CA ASN A 162 19.03 -15.35 -2.37
C ASN A 162 18.81 -13.83 -2.47
N ASP A 163 18.70 -13.11 -1.35
CA ASP A 163 18.48 -11.67 -1.38
C ASP A 163 19.76 -10.91 -1.74
N SER A 164 20.91 -11.35 -1.24
CA SER A 164 22.21 -10.76 -1.56
C SER A 164 22.54 -10.83 -3.05
N SER A 165 22.11 -11.91 -3.74
CA SER A 165 22.30 -12.02 -5.19
C SER A 165 21.57 -10.93 -5.97
N PHE A 166 20.38 -10.51 -5.54
CA PHE A 166 19.65 -9.38 -6.15
C PHE A 166 20.37 -8.05 -5.97
N PHE A 167 20.96 -7.82 -4.80
CA PHE A 167 21.71 -6.60 -4.48
C PHE A 167 23.17 -6.65 -4.96
N LYS A 168 23.63 -7.78 -5.48
CA LYS A 168 25.03 -8.03 -5.87
C LYS A 168 26.01 -7.80 -4.71
N THR A 169 25.65 -8.28 -3.52
CA THR A 169 26.44 -8.20 -2.29
C THR A 169 26.78 -9.60 -1.77
N PRO A 170 27.76 -9.76 -0.90
CA PRO A 170 28.02 -11.02 -0.22
C PRO A 170 26.83 -11.46 0.63
N LYS A 171 26.68 -12.79 0.84
CA LYS A 171 25.77 -13.33 1.85
C LYS A 171 26.05 -12.73 3.23
N GLY A 172 25.02 -12.43 3.99
CA GLY A 172 25.17 -11.82 5.30
C GLY A 172 25.40 -10.30 5.28
N TYR A 173 25.37 -9.67 4.12
CA TYR A 173 25.47 -8.20 4.04
C TYR A 173 24.37 -7.53 4.85
N PRO A 174 24.68 -6.49 5.66
CA PRO A 174 23.70 -5.81 6.48
C PRO A 174 22.65 -5.07 5.63
N ALA A 175 21.40 -5.18 6.03
CA ALA A 175 20.27 -4.56 5.37
C ALA A 175 19.21 -4.12 6.37
N VAL A 176 18.28 -3.31 5.92
CA VAL A 176 17.11 -2.89 6.67
C VAL A 176 15.90 -3.67 6.16
N LEU A 177 15.18 -4.30 7.07
CA LEU A 177 13.85 -4.86 6.87
C LEU A 177 12.82 -3.90 7.44
N ASN A 178 11.97 -3.39 6.57
CA ASN A 178 10.82 -2.56 6.91
C ASN A 178 9.56 -3.39 6.73
N THR A 179 8.85 -3.72 7.80
CA THR A 179 7.63 -4.52 7.76
C THR A 179 6.43 -3.64 8.07
N TRP A 180 5.50 -3.61 7.14
CA TRP A 180 4.22 -2.93 7.26
C TRP A 180 3.10 -3.92 7.53
N TYR A 181 2.25 -3.62 8.51
CA TYR A 181 1.04 -4.35 8.85
C TYR A 181 -0.16 -3.45 8.57
N PHE A 182 -1.06 -3.86 7.69
CA PHE A 182 -2.24 -3.07 7.32
C PHE A 182 -3.51 -3.74 7.82
N TYR A 183 -4.36 -2.97 8.48
CA TYR A 183 -5.59 -3.44 9.12
C TYR A 183 -6.82 -2.77 8.50
N ASP A 184 -7.91 -3.54 8.37
CA ASP A 184 -9.22 -3.04 7.96
C ASP A 184 -10.00 -2.40 9.13
N PHE A 185 -11.22 -1.92 8.84
CA PHE A 185 -12.08 -1.30 9.85
C PHE A 185 -12.58 -2.27 10.93
N SER A 186 -12.49 -3.56 10.72
CA SER A 186 -12.76 -4.61 11.73
C SER A 186 -11.51 -4.97 12.54
N ASN A 187 -10.41 -4.21 12.42
CA ASN A 187 -9.09 -4.50 12.99
C ASN A 187 -8.50 -5.84 12.52
N ARG A 188 -8.96 -6.37 11.39
CA ARG A 188 -8.40 -7.57 10.78
C ARG A 188 -7.16 -7.19 9.98
N LEU A 189 -6.06 -7.92 10.20
CA LEU A 189 -4.85 -7.77 9.39
C LEU A 189 -5.12 -8.27 7.97
N VAL A 190 -4.94 -7.41 6.98
CA VAL A 190 -5.27 -7.66 5.56
C VAL A 190 -4.04 -7.77 4.67
N LEU A 191 -2.91 -7.21 5.11
CA LEU A 191 -1.67 -7.25 4.37
C LEU A 191 -0.48 -7.15 5.34
N ILE A 192 0.54 -7.98 5.11
CA ILE A 192 1.90 -7.73 5.58
C ILE A 192 2.74 -7.44 4.34
N ASP A 193 3.46 -6.31 4.31
CA ASP A 193 4.42 -5.99 3.25
C ASP A 193 5.81 -5.79 3.86
N GLN A 194 6.75 -6.65 3.49
CA GLN A 194 8.13 -6.66 3.94
C GLN A 194 9.03 -6.09 2.85
N GLU A 195 9.68 -4.99 3.13
CA GLU A 195 10.59 -4.32 2.21
C GLU A 195 12.02 -4.43 2.72
N ILE A 196 12.91 -5.02 1.91
CA ILE A 196 14.33 -5.17 2.22
C ILE A 196 15.14 -4.21 1.36
N THR A 197 15.98 -3.41 1.98
CA THR A 197 16.88 -2.48 1.28
C THR A 197 18.25 -2.39 1.96
N ILE A 198 19.29 -2.14 1.15
CA ILE A 198 20.64 -1.80 1.63
C ILE A 198 20.90 -0.28 1.55
N LYS A 199 19.86 0.49 1.13
CA LYS A 199 19.95 1.95 1.01
C LYS A 199 19.53 2.63 2.30
N PRO A 200 20.07 3.82 2.59
CA PRO A 200 19.64 4.59 3.75
C PRO A 200 18.15 4.91 3.68
N LEU A 201 17.44 4.72 4.78
CA LEU A 201 16.09 5.23 4.96
C LEU A 201 16.18 6.67 5.50
N LYS A 202 15.66 7.64 4.74
CA LYS A 202 15.56 9.03 5.17
C LYS A 202 14.13 9.32 5.62
N VAL A 203 13.95 9.60 6.89
CA VAL A 203 12.67 10.08 7.46
C VAL A 203 12.78 11.59 7.65
N LYS A 204 11.87 12.35 7.06
CA LYS A 204 11.78 13.81 7.26
C LYS A 204 10.58 14.10 8.15
N ASN A 205 10.82 14.71 9.29
CA ASN A 205 9.79 15.22 10.18
C ASN A 205 9.75 16.75 10.06
N ASN A 206 8.60 17.30 9.67
CA ASN A 206 8.37 18.74 9.73
C ASN A 206 7.67 19.04 11.06
N TYR A 207 8.33 19.78 11.93
CA TYR A 207 7.76 20.31 13.16
C TYR A 207 7.20 21.71 12.84
N HIS A 208 5.89 21.90 13.08
CA HIS A 208 5.20 23.18 12.97
C HIS A 208 4.91 23.71 14.36
#